data_680a52efa4b3ee92f6c3bb00a9aff8de
#
_entry.id   680a52efa4b3ee92f6c3bb00a9aff8de
#
_cell.length_a   1.000
_cell.length_b   1.000
_cell.length_c   1.000
_cell.angle_alpha   90.00
_cell.angle_beta   90.00
_cell.angle_gamma   90.00
#
_symmetry.space_group_name_H-M   'P 1'
#
loop_
_entity.id
_entity.type
_entity.pdbx_description
1 polymer ?
#
loop_
_entity_poly.entity_id
_entity_poly.type
_entity_poly.pdbx_seq_one_letter_code
_entity_poly.pdbx_strand_id
1 'polypeptide(L)'
;MDYLIQGLMIGIVMGIPLEQAAEMLVQNASRHGLRSGMAAGFGASLAYFIFASASALIVSLLSKYILRAEPILGYVFAGIFIIIGLYAILKKEDNFDTDNSNSSNFMNAMNGFMLGFTNKFAFFSIVYLYLYFGIRRMKFTEGVVLAASTAAGAFIWWFVIAFFSNILGKNKEIKNIKIYKTLSNIFVIMVGIVIILTKLM
;
A
#
# COMPACT_ATOMS: atom_id res chain seq x y z
N MET A 1 -9.82 -20.03 -5.26
CA MET A 1 -8.49 -19.42 -5.23
C MET A 1 -8.04 -19.32 -3.78
N ASP A 2 -6.77 -19.58 -3.49
CA ASP A 2 -6.30 -19.61 -2.11
C ASP A 2 -6.21 -18.16 -1.56
N TYR A 3 -6.85 -17.91 -0.42
CA TYR A 3 -6.84 -16.59 0.24
C TYR A 3 -5.43 -16.09 0.57
N LEU A 4 -4.49 -17.01 0.77
CA LEU A 4 -3.09 -16.68 0.97
C LEU A 4 -2.48 -16.02 -0.26
N ILE A 5 -2.66 -16.62 -1.45
CA ILE A 5 -2.12 -16.09 -2.71
C ILE A 5 -2.79 -14.76 -3.06
N GLN A 6 -4.13 -14.69 -2.93
CA GLN A 6 -4.87 -13.46 -3.18
C GLN A 6 -4.39 -12.32 -2.26
N GLY A 7 -4.23 -12.60 -0.97
CA GLY A 7 -3.75 -11.61 -0.02
C GLY A 7 -2.34 -11.14 -0.35
N LEU A 8 -1.40 -12.04 -0.65
CA LEU A 8 -0.05 -11.66 -1.05
C LEU A 8 -0.03 -10.75 -2.28
N MET A 9 -0.79 -11.10 -3.32
CA MET A 9 -0.89 -10.27 -4.54
C MET A 9 -1.47 -8.89 -4.24
N ILE A 10 -2.55 -8.82 -3.47
CA ILE A 10 -3.18 -7.56 -3.07
C ILE A 10 -2.21 -6.72 -2.24
N GLY A 11 -1.51 -7.34 -1.30
CA GLY A 11 -0.50 -6.66 -0.48
C GLY A 11 0.65 -6.07 -1.30
N ILE A 12 1.17 -6.81 -2.28
CA ILE A 12 2.20 -6.28 -3.19
C ILE A 12 1.66 -5.08 -3.96
N VAL A 13 0.46 -5.19 -4.55
CA VAL A 13 -0.17 -4.08 -5.28
C VAL A 13 -0.36 -2.86 -4.40
N MET A 14 -0.78 -3.06 -3.15
CA MET A 14 -0.98 -1.99 -2.17
C MET A 14 0.33 -1.37 -1.68
N GLY A 15 1.44 -2.11 -1.70
CA GLY A 15 2.76 -1.60 -1.34
C GLY A 15 3.40 -0.71 -2.41
N ILE A 16 2.93 -0.77 -3.67
CA ILE A 16 3.53 -0.01 -4.79
C ILE A 16 3.31 1.50 -4.67
N PRO A 17 2.12 2.04 -4.33
CA PRO A 17 1.93 3.48 -4.18
C PRO A 17 2.89 4.07 -3.14
N LEU A 18 3.59 5.16 -3.52
CA LEU A 18 4.52 5.81 -2.60
C LEU A 18 3.75 6.74 -1.66
N GLU A 19 3.49 6.22 -0.50
CA GLU A 19 2.92 6.93 0.63
C GLU A 19 4.03 7.51 1.52
N GLN A 20 3.68 8.36 2.45
CA GLN A 20 4.62 8.94 3.41
C GLN A 20 5.42 7.86 4.18
N ALA A 21 4.79 6.73 4.49
CA ALA A 21 5.46 5.59 5.13
C ALA A 21 6.56 4.99 4.23
N ALA A 22 6.32 4.88 2.93
CA ALA A 22 7.32 4.38 1.99
C ALA A 22 8.45 5.40 1.75
N GLU A 23 8.15 6.71 1.74
CA GLU A 23 9.18 7.75 1.70
C GLU A 23 10.10 7.69 2.91
N MET A 24 9.54 7.58 4.12
CA MET A 24 10.30 7.39 5.36
C MET A 24 11.15 6.12 5.30
N LEU A 25 10.61 5.02 4.79
CA LEU A 25 11.34 3.77 4.60
C LEU A 25 12.56 3.96 3.70
N VAL A 26 12.39 4.63 2.55
CA VAL A 26 13.48 4.91 1.60
C VAL A 26 14.55 5.78 2.25
N GLN A 27 14.17 6.85 2.95
CA GLN A 27 15.10 7.73 3.67
C GLN A 27 15.87 6.96 4.74
N ASN A 28 15.16 6.20 5.58
CA ASN A 28 15.78 5.41 6.63
C ASN A 28 16.72 4.34 6.08
N ALA A 29 16.32 3.62 5.03
CA ALA A 29 17.17 2.61 4.40
C ALA A 29 18.43 3.22 3.78
N SER A 30 18.31 4.36 3.12
CA SER A 30 19.43 5.04 2.48
C SER A 30 20.39 5.71 3.47
N ARG A 31 19.89 6.28 4.58
CA ARG A 31 20.68 7.06 5.54
C ARG A 31 21.20 6.22 6.70
N HIS A 32 20.38 5.29 7.21
CA HIS A 32 20.65 4.54 8.45
C HIS A 32 20.76 3.03 8.24
N GLY A 33 20.66 2.59 6.98
CA GLY A 33 20.84 1.21 6.58
C GLY A 33 19.53 0.40 6.54
N LEU A 34 19.66 -0.81 5.96
CA LEU A 34 18.52 -1.68 5.65
C LEU A 34 17.62 -1.95 6.87
N ARG A 35 18.20 -2.20 8.04
CA ARG A 35 17.42 -2.52 9.26
C ARG A 35 16.48 -1.39 9.66
N SER A 36 16.93 -0.15 9.55
CA SER A 36 16.13 1.04 9.86
C SER A 36 14.96 1.20 8.90
N GLY A 37 15.20 1.04 7.59
CA GLY A 37 14.14 1.05 6.59
C GLY A 37 13.14 -0.09 6.78
N MET A 38 13.62 -1.31 7.04
CA MET A 38 12.76 -2.48 7.30
C MET A 38 11.89 -2.30 8.53
N ALA A 39 12.40 -1.65 9.59
CA ALA A 39 11.60 -1.35 10.78
C ALA A 39 10.41 -0.45 10.45
N ALA A 40 10.62 0.60 9.65
CA ALA A 40 9.53 1.47 9.18
C ALA A 40 8.52 0.70 8.32
N GLY A 41 8.99 -0.12 7.38
CA GLY A 41 8.13 -0.97 6.55
C GLY A 41 7.34 -1.99 7.35
N PHE A 42 7.92 -2.59 8.37
CA PHE A 42 7.23 -3.50 9.28
C PHE A 42 6.10 -2.78 10.03
N GLY A 43 6.37 -1.59 10.57
CA GLY A 43 5.33 -0.79 11.22
C GLY A 43 4.16 -0.48 10.29
N ALA A 44 4.45 -0.02 9.07
CA ALA A 44 3.41 0.25 8.08
C ALA A 44 2.63 -1.01 7.68
N SER A 45 3.27 -2.19 7.60
CA SER A 45 2.57 -3.44 7.30
C SER A 45 1.63 -3.88 8.42
N LEU A 46 1.92 -3.54 9.68
CA LEU A 46 0.98 -3.76 10.79
C LEU A 46 -0.28 -2.89 10.65
N ALA A 47 -0.16 -1.63 10.21
CA ALA A 47 -1.32 -0.81 9.89
C ALA A 47 -2.15 -1.43 8.76
N TYR A 48 -1.50 -1.97 7.72
CA TYR A 48 -2.18 -2.67 6.64
C TYR A 48 -2.85 -3.96 7.11
N PHE A 49 -2.28 -4.68 8.07
CA PHE A 49 -2.94 -5.83 8.69
C PHE A 49 -4.27 -5.44 9.35
N ILE A 50 -4.30 -4.31 10.07
CA ILE A 50 -5.53 -3.80 10.70
C ILE A 50 -6.56 -3.43 9.63
N PHE A 51 -6.14 -2.69 8.60
CA PHE A 51 -7.03 -2.30 7.49
C PHE A 51 -7.55 -3.51 6.72
N ALA A 52 -6.70 -4.48 6.43
CA ALA A 52 -7.05 -5.71 5.75
C ALA A 52 -8.04 -6.54 6.57
N SER A 53 -7.85 -6.63 7.89
CA SER A 53 -8.77 -7.33 8.80
C SER A 53 -10.14 -6.64 8.83
N ALA A 54 -10.18 -5.33 8.97
CA ALA A 54 -11.41 -4.55 8.94
C ALA A 54 -12.12 -4.67 7.58
N SER A 55 -11.36 -4.62 6.47
CA SER A 55 -11.88 -4.80 5.12
C SER A 55 -12.48 -6.19 4.91
N ALA A 56 -11.81 -7.24 5.41
CA ALA A 56 -12.32 -8.61 5.35
C ALA A 56 -13.66 -8.77 6.09
N LEU A 57 -13.78 -8.16 7.26
CA LEU A 57 -15.05 -8.14 8.02
C LEU A 57 -16.15 -7.41 7.26
N ILE A 58 -15.86 -6.21 6.74
CA ILE A 58 -16.83 -5.40 5.99
C ILE A 58 -17.30 -6.13 4.73
N VAL A 59 -16.37 -6.68 3.95
CA VAL A 59 -16.70 -7.41 2.72
C VAL A 59 -17.54 -8.65 3.06
N SER A 60 -17.21 -9.38 4.13
CA SER A 60 -17.98 -10.56 4.55
C SER A 60 -19.39 -10.19 4.99
N LEU A 61 -19.56 -9.13 5.80
CA LEU A 61 -20.87 -8.71 6.34
C LEU A 61 -21.75 -8.05 5.27
N LEU A 62 -21.18 -7.19 4.44
CA LEU A 62 -21.92 -6.37 3.50
C LEU A 62 -21.96 -6.94 2.07
N SER A 63 -21.45 -8.17 1.86
CA SER A 63 -21.33 -8.78 0.52
C SER A 63 -22.59 -8.69 -0.34
N LYS A 64 -23.79 -8.87 0.25
CA LYS A 64 -25.07 -8.80 -0.47
C LYS A 64 -25.36 -7.39 -1.05
N TYR A 65 -25.03 -6.34 -0.29
CA TYR A 65 -25.29 -4.95 -0.68
C TYR A 65 -24.24 -4.43 -1.64
N ILE A 66 -22.97 -4.77 -1.35
CA ILE A 66 -21.82 -4.34 -2.14
C ILE A 66 -21.87 -4.94 -3.55
N LEU A 67 -22.32 -6.20 -3.70
CA LEU A 67 -22.46 -6.87 -5.00
C LEU A 67 -23.42 -6.15 -5.97
N ARG A 68 -24.46 -5.51 -5.45
CA ARG A 68 -25.38 -4.70 -6.29
C ARG A 68 -24.72 -3.41 -6.75
N ALA A 69 -23.80 -2.87 -5.94
CA ALA A 69 -23.10 -1.61 -6.22
C ALA A 69 -21.74 -1.83 -6.90
N GLU A 70 -21.27 -3.07 -7.02
CA GLU A 70 -19.93 -3.41 -7.56
C GLU A 70 -19.62 -2.77 -8.92
N PRO A 71 -20.51 -2.76 -9.92
CA PRO A 71 -20.22 -2.11 -11.20
C PRO A 71 -19.95 -0.61 -11.03
N ILE A 72 -20.78 0.07 -10.22
CA ILE A 72 -20.67 1.52 -9.97
C ILE A 72 -19.41 1.78 -9.14
N LEU A 73 -19.16 0.99 -8.10
CA LEU A 73 -17.96 1.09 -7.27
C LEU A 73 -16.69 0.94 -8.10
N GLY A 74 -16.67 0.04 -9.08
CA GLY A 74 -15.53 -0.15 -9.96
C GLY A 74 -15.15 1.14 -10.72
N TYR A 75 -16.11 1.82 -11.32
CA TYR A 75 -15.88 3.09 -12.02
C TYR A 75 -15.48 4.22 -11.06
N VAL A 76 -16.11 4.28 -9.88
CA VAL A 76 -15.77 5.27 -8.84
C VAL A 76 -14.33 5.09 -8.37
N PHE A 77 -13.92 3.87 -8.03
CA PHE A 77 -12.54 3.60 -7.61
C PHE A 77 -11.53 3.83 -8.73
N ALA A 78 -11.84 3.42 -9.95
CA ALA A 78 -10.98 3.69 -11.10
C ALA A 78 -10.77 5.20 -11.30
N GLY A 79 -11.84 6.00 -11.24
CA GLY A 79 -11.74 7.46 -11.30
C GLY A 79 -10.90 8.05 -10.16
N ILE A 80 -11.09 7.57 -8.94
CA ILE A 80 -10.31 7.99 -7.77
C ILE A 80 -8.82 7.66 -7.97
N PHE A 81 -8.46 6.45 -8.42
CA PHE A 81 -7.07 6.06 -8.69
C PHE A 81 -6.43 6.97 -9.74
N ILE A 82 -7.13 7.25 -10.84
CA ILE A 82 -6.63 8.14 -11.90
C ILE A 82 -6.43 9.57 -11.37
N ILE A 83 -7.43 10.11 -10.66
CA ILE A 83 -7.35 11.47 -10.10
C ILE A 83 -6.20 11.59 -9.09
N ILE A 84 -6.03 10.62 -8.20
CA ILE A 84 -4.95 10.63 -7.21
C ILE A 84 -3.59 10.52 -7.90
N GLY A 85 -3.44 9.61 -8.86
CA GLY A 85 -2.19 9.46 -9.59
C GLY A 85 -1.82 10.74 -10.36
N LEU A 86 -2.78 11.37 -11.04
CA LEU A 86 -2.57 12.65 -11.74
C LEU A 86 -2.26 13.79 -10.76
N TYR A 87 -3.03 13.91 -9.67
CA TYR A 87 -2.79 14.92 -8.64
C TYR A 87 -1.38 14.78 -8.04
N ALA A 88 -0.95 13.56 -7.75
CA ALA A 88 0.35 13.28 -7.18
C ALA A 88 1.52 13.60 -8.16
N ILE A 89 1.29 13.47 -9.49
CA ILE A 89 2.27 13.88 -10.50
C ILE A 89 2.34 15.42 -10.60
N LEU A 90 1.19 16.10 -10.51
CA LEU A 90 1.09 17.56 -10.68
C LEU A 90 1.46 18.33 -9.40
N LYS A 91 1.31 17.72 -8.23
CA LYS A 91 1.64 18.35 -6.95
C LYS A 91 3.15 18.59 -6.85
N LYS A 92 3.52 19.84 -6.57
CA LYS A 92 4.91 20.21 -6.26
C LYS A 92 5.35 19.49 -4.99
N GLU A 93 6.52 18.87 -5.02
CA GLU A 93 7.05 18.07 -3.91
C GLU A 93 7.20 18.93 -2.63
N ASP A 94 6.45 18.60 -1.60
CA ASP A 94 6.82 18.94 -0.25
C ASP A 94 7.89 17.90 0.18
N ASN A 95 9.11 18.36 0.44
CA ASN A 95 10.15 17.49 0.96
C ASN A 95 9.74 17.03 2.36
N PHE A 96 9.26 15.80 2.45
CA PHE A 96 9.02 15.15 3.74
C PHE A 96 10.38 14.69 4.28
N ASP A 97 11.07 15.61 4.95
CA ASP A 97 12.35 15.30 5.57
C ASP A 97 12.08 14.83 7.02
N THR A 98 12.18 13.55 7.24
CA THR A 98 12.24 12.97 8.58
C THR A 98 13.69 12.93 9.01
N ASP A 99 14.21 14.04 9.52
CA ASP A 99 15.52 14.03 10.18
C ASP A 99 15.44 13.26 11.51
N ASN A 100 15.37 11.96 11.42
CA ASN A 100 15.39 11.03 12.56
C ASN A 100 16.81 10.48 12.77
N SER A 101 17.81 11.35 12.76
CA SER A 101 19.24 10.99 12.80
C SER A 101 19.64 10.05 13.95
N ASN A 102 18.80 9.87 14.98
CA ASN A 102 19.05 9.01 16.15
C ASN A 102 17.88 8.12 16.57
N SER A 103 16.89 7.86 15.68
CA SER A 103 15.75 7.05 16.08
C SER A 103 16.09 5.56 16.14
N SER A 104 15.69 4.89 17.23
CA SER A 104 15.79 3.45 17.36
C SER A 104 14.92 2.73 16.30
N ASN A 105 15.24 1.47 15.99
CA ASN A 105 14.39 0.67 15.09
C ASN A 105 12.92 0.57 15.59
N PHE A 106 12.72 0.57 16.90
CA PHE A 106 11.37 0.59 17.48
C PHE A 106 10.64 1.89 17.14
N MET A 107 11.31 3.04 17.26
CA MET A 107 10.72 4.33 16.89
C MET A 107 10.42 4.40 15.40
N ASN A 108 11.29 3.87 14.54
CA ASN A 108 11.07 3.78 13.11
C ASN A 108 9.85 2.91 12.77
N ALA A 109 9.66 1.78 13.47
CA ALA A 109 8.48 0.95 13.31
C ALA A 109 7.20 1.67 13.77
N MET A 110 7.25 2.38 14.90
CA MET A 110 6.11 3.15 15.40
C MET A 110 5.72 4.27 14.43
N ASN A 111 6.70 5.02 13.93
CA ASN A 111 6.45 6.08 12.95
C ASN A 111 5.90 5.51 11.63
N GLY A 112 6.46 4.40 11.15
CA GLY A 112 5.94 3.68 9.98
C GLY A 112 4.49 3.23 10.18
N PHE A 113 4.17 2.69 11.36
CA PHE A 113 2.80 2.32 11.72
C PHE A 113 1.85 3.53 11.70
N MET A 114 2.24 4.64 12.34
CA MET A 114 1.42 5.85 12.38
C MET A 114 1.18 6.43 10.99
N LEU A 115 2.22 6.50 10.16
CA LEU A 115 2.10 6.99 8.79
C LEU A 115 1.23 6.06 7.92
N GLY A 116 1.41 4.74 8.03
CA GLY A 116 0.54 3.76 7.34
C GLY A 116 -0.91 3.85 7.81
N PHE A 117 -1.14 4.05 9.12
CA PHE A 117 -2.48 4.14 9.70
C PHE A 117 -3.21 5.44 9.36
N THR A 118 -2.49 6.53 9.11
CA THR A 118 -3.09 7.80 8.66
C THR A 118 -3.55 7.75 7.21
N ASN A 119 -3.12 6.78 6.44
CA ASN A 119 -3.53 6.62 5.05
C ASN A 119 -4.94 6.00 4.92
N LYS A 120 -5.95 6.84 5.04
CA LYS A 120 -7.35 6.44 4.89
C LYS A 120 -7.66 5.80 3.53
N PHE A 121 -6.91 6.20 2.50
CA PHE A 121 -7.10 5.69 1.14
C PHE A 121 -6.72 4.21 1.02
N ALA A 122 -5.69 3.76 1.75
CA ALA A 122 -5.29 2.36 1.79
C ALA A 122 -6.44 1.44 2.23
N PHE A 123 -7.19 1.83 3.26
CA PHE A 123 -8.34 1.07 3.73
C PHE A 123 -9.40 0.84 2.61
N PHE A 124 -9.85 1.91 1.96
CA PHE A 124 -10.83 1.80 0.90
C PHE A 124 -10.32 1.02 -0.31
N SER A 125 -9.04 1.18 -0.65
CA SER A 125 -8.40 0.43 -1.73
C SER A 125 -8.36 -1.06 -1.45
N ILE A 126 -8.07 -1.48 -0.22
CA ILE A 126 -8.09 -2.90 0.18
C ILE A 126 -9.51 -3.46 0.07
N VAL A 127 -10.53 -2.74 0.57
CA VAL A 127 -11.94 -3.14 0.41
C VAL A 127 -12.27 -3.36 -1.07
N TYR A 128 -11.91 -2.42 -1.92
CA TYR A 128 -12.18 -2.52 -3.36
C TYR A 128 -11.43 -3.70 -4.00
N LEU A 129 -10.13 -3.87 -3.71
CA LEU A 129 -9.34 -4.96 -4.27
C LEU A 129 -9.88 -6.33 -3.82
N TYR A 130 -10.33 -6.47 -2.58
CA TYR A 130 -10.98 -7.70 -2.13
C TYR A 130 -12.20 -8.04 -2.98
N LEU A 131 -13.04 -7.05 -3.26
CA LEU A 131 -14.22 -7.23 -4.13
C LEU A 131 -13.82 -7.54 -5.57
N TYR A 132 -12.85 -6.82 -6.11
CA TYR A 132 -12.34 -7.02 -7.48
C TYR A 132 -11.79 -8.44 -7.70
N PHE A 133 -11.08 -9.00 -6.70
CA PHE A 133 -10.62 -10.38 -6.71
C PHE A 133 -11.71 -11.41 -6.40
N GLY A 134 -12.97 -10.99 -6.31
CA GLY A 134 -14.10 -11.87 -6.06
C GLY A 134 -14.18 -12.42 -4.64
N ILE A 135 -13.45 -11.80 -3.69
CA ILE A 135 -13.50 -12.14 -2.27
C ILE A 135 -14.83 -11.64 -1.72
N ARG A 136 -15.60 -12.55 -1.12
CA ARG A 136 -16.96 -12.27 -0.66
C ARG A 136 -17.14 -12.77 0.76
N ARG A 137 -18.00 -13.77 0.94
CA ARG A 137 -18.20 -14.42 2.25
C ARG A 137 -17.01 -15.31 2.57
N MET A 138 -16.46 -15.15 3.76
CA MET A 138 -15.37 -15.96 4.26
C MET A 138 -15.58 -16.31 5.72
N LYS A 139 -14.99 -17.42 6.16
CA LYS A 139 -14.91 -17.78 7.58
C LYS A 139 -13.91 -16.87 8.27
N PHE A 140 -14.02 -16.76 9.59
CA PHE A 140 -13.09 -15.93 10.37
C PHE A 140 -11.61 -16.28 10.12
N THR A 141 -11.29 -17.57 10.11
CA THR A 141 -9.92 -18.06 9.84
C THR A 141 -9.41 -17.66 8.44
N GLU A 142 -10.28 -17.73 7.45
CA GLU A 142 -9.97 -17.32 6.08
C GLU A 142 -9.71 -15.81 5.99
N GLY A 143 -10.50 -15.00 6.72
CA GLY A 143 -10.31 -13.55 6.83
C GLY A 143 -8.99 -13.20 7.50
N VAL A 144 -8.58 -13.92 8.54
CA VAL A 144 -7.29 -13.73 9.21
C VAL A 144 -6.13 -14.10 8.26
N VAL A 145 -6.22 -15.22 7.54
CA VAL A 145 -5.20 -15.62 6.55
C VAL A 145 -5.07 -14.57 5.46
N LEU A 146 -6.21 -14.09 4.92
CA LEU A 146 -6.23 -13.04 3.90
C LEU A 146 -5.58 -11.75 4.40
N ALA A 147 -5.92 -11.30 5.60
CA ALA A 147 -5.37 -10.08 6.18
C ALA A 147 -3.86 -10.19 6.46
N ALA A 148 -3.43 -11.31 7.03
CA ALA A 148 -2.02 -11.57 7.32
C ALA A 148 -1.18 -11.65 6.02
N SER A 149 -1.71 -12.33 5.00
CA SER A 149 -1.02 -12.43 3.70
C SER A 149 -1.02 -11.08 2.95
N THR A 150 -2.05 -10.25 3.08
CA THR A 150 -2.04 -8.87 2.54
C THR A 150 -0.94 -8.03 3.19
N ALA A 151 -0.82 -8.06 4.52
CA ALA A 151 0.25 -7.36 5.22
C ALA A 151 1.64 -7.91 4.85
N ALA A 152 1.78 -9.23 4.74
CA ALA A 152 3.03 -9.87 4.31
C ALA A 152 3.43 -9.49 2.89
N GLY A 153 2.47 -9.42 1.96
CA GLY A 153 2.71 -8.98 0.59
C GLY A 153 3.21 -7.54 0.51
N ALA A 154 2.60 -6.63 1.26
CA ALA A 154 3.05 -5.25 1.37
C ALA A 154 4.47 -5.17 1.98
N PHE A 155 4.73 -5.93 3.04
CA PHE A 155 6.05 -5.98 3.68
C PHE A 155 7.13 -6.52 2.73
N ILE A 156 6.85 -7.56 1.94
CA ILE A 156 7.77 -8.09 0.94
C ILE A 156 8.14 -7.02 -0.07
N TRP A 157 7.16 -6.28 -0.57
CA TRP A 157 7.41 -5.18 -1.50
C TRP A 157 8.28 -4.09 -0.88
N TRP A 158 7.98 -3.65 0.32
CA TRP A 158 8.75 -2.64 1.04
C TRP A 158 10.15 -3.13 1.41
N PHE A 159 10.32 -4.42 1.68
CA PHE A 159 11.65 -5.00 1.83
C PHE A 159 12.50 -4.82 0.56
N VAL A 160 11.92 -5.11 -0.61
CA VAL A 160 12.61 -4.92 -1.90
C VAL A 160 13.03 -3.46 -2.07
N ILE A 161 12.12 -2.51 -1.79
CA ILE A 161 12.43 -1.08 -1.88
C ILE A 161 13.53 -0.68 -0.89
N ALA A 162 13.44 -1.11 0.36
CA ALA A 162 14.44 -0.82 1.38
C ALA A 162 15.82 -1.36 0.98
N PHE A 163 15.87 -2.58 0.42
CA PHE A 163 17.09 -3.22 -0.04
C PHE A 163 17.77 -2.40 -1.15
N PHE A 164 17.03 -2.04 -2.18
CA PHE A 164 17.59 -1.21 -3.26
C PHE A 164 17.97 0.20 -2.78
N SER A 165 17.17 0.81 -1.92
CA SER A 165 17.49 2.13 -1.34
C SER A 165 18.75 2.11 -0.51
N ASN A 166 18.99 1.05 0.26
CA ASN A 166 20.20 0.87 1.05
C ASN A 166 21.45 0.74 0.15
N ILE A 167 21.37 -0.02 -0.94
CA ILE A 167 22.48 -0.18 -1.90
C ILE A 167 22.83 1.15 -2.60
N LEU A 168 21.81 1.91 -2.99
CA LEU A 168 21.98 3.17 -3.70
C LEU A 168 22.54 4.29 -2.81
N GLY A 169 22.34 4.21 -1.50
CA GLY A 169 22.93 5.09 -0.48
C GLY A 169 22.48 6.56 -0.54
N LYS A 170 22.98 7.37 0.38
CA LYS A 170 22.61 8.77 0.59
C LYS A 170 22.73 9.67 -0.65
N ASN A 171 23.80 9.52 -1.43
CA ASN A 171 24.11 10.43 -2.53
C ASN A 171 23.08 10.41 -3.68
N LYS A 172 22.19 9.41 -3.71
CA LYS A 172 21.17 9.26 -4.75
C LYS A 172 19.74 9.28 -4.18
N GLU A 173 19.59 9.52 -2.89
CA GLU A 173 18.30 9.42 -2.18
C GLU A 173 17.20 10.28 -2.81
N ILE A 174 17.41 11.59 -2.97
CA ILE A 174 16.41 12.52 -3.53
C ILE A 174 16.03 12.11 -4.96
N LYS A 175 17.01 11.75 -5.78
CA LYS A 175 16.76 11.29 -7.15
C LYS A 175 15.97 9.98 -7.18
N ASN A 176 16.29 9.06 -6.27
CA ASN A 176 15.64 7.76 -6.18
C ASN A 176 14.19 7.90 -5.71
N ILE A 177 13.93 8.72 -4.70
CA ILE A 177 12.58 9.02 -4.22
C ILE A 177 11.73 9.60 -5.36
N LYS A 178 12.26 10.57 -6.10
CA LYS A 178 11.56 11.19 -7.22
C LYS A 178 11.21 10.22 -8.34
N ILE A 179 12.17 9.39 -8.76
CA ILE A 179 11.93 8.36 -9.77
C ILE A 179 10.88 7.36 -9.27
N TYR A 180 11.01 6.90 -8.04
CA TYR A 180 10.08 5.94 -7.47
C TYR A 180 8.66 6.53 -7.35
N LYS A 181 8.52 7.79 -6.89
CA LYS A 181 7.22 8.50 -6.86
C LYS A 181 6.58 8.54 -8.23
N THR A 182 7.33 8.95 -9.25
CA THR A 182 6.81 9.03 -10.61
C THR A 182 6.34 7.68 -11.13
N LEU A 183 7.15 6.62 -10.97
CA LEU A 183 6.79 5.26 -11.38
C LEU A 183 5.57 4.73 -10.61
N SER A 184 5.51 4.96 -9.31
CA SER A 184 4.39 4.60 -8.46
C SER A 184 3.09 5.29 -8.89
N ASN A 185 3.13 6.59 -9.17
CA ASN A 185 1.96 7.34 -9.62
C ASN A 185 1.46 6.89 -11.00
N ILE A 186 2.38 6.58 -11.92
CA ILE A 186 2.05 5.97 -13.22
C ILE A 186 1.37 4.62 -13.01
N PHE A 187 1.89 3.79 -12.09
CA PHE A 187 1.30 2.50 -11.78
C PHE A 187 -0.13 2.63 -11.23
N VAL A 188 -0.37 3.58 -10.32
CA VAL A 188 -1.72 3.86 -9.78
C VAL A 188 -2.69 4.24 -10.90
N ILE A 189 -2.26 5.10 -11.84
CA ILE A 189 -3.06 5.46 -13.02
C ILE A 189 -3.35 4.23 -13.89
N MET A 190 -2.34 3.39 -14.15
CA MET A 190 -2.52 2.16 -14.92
C MET A 190 -3.51 1.20 -14.28
N VAL A 191 -3.48 1.04 -12.96
CA VAL A 191 -4.47 0.24 -12.23
C VAL A 191 -5.87 0.79 -12.45
N GLY A 192 -6.07 2.11 -12.36
CA GLY A 192 -7.35 2.74 -12.65
C GLY A 192 -7.84 2.48 -14.08
N ILE A 193 -6.96 2.58 -15.07
CA ILE A 193 -7.29 2.30 -16.48
C ILE A 193 -7.66 0.83 -16.67
N VAL A 194 -6.89 -0.10 -16.10
CA VAL A 194 -7.17 -1.55 -16.19
C VAL A 194 -8.55 -1.86 -15.61
N ILE A 195 -8.91 -1.25 -14.47
CA ILE A 195 -10.24 -1.42 -13.86
C ILE A 195 -11.34 -0.99 -14.83
N ILE A 196 -11.18 0.16 -15.51
CA ILE A 196 -12.17 0.62 -16.49
C ILE A 196 -12.27 -0.37 -17.65
N LEU A 197 -11.15 -0.78 -18.22
CA LEU A 197 -11.14 -1.70 -19.36
C LEU A 197 -11.79 -3.05 -19.03
N THR A 198 -11.51 -3.60 -17.86
CA THR A 198 -12.11 -4.88 -17.42
C THR A 198 -13.60 -4.79 -17.11
N LYS A 199 -14.13 -3.58 -16.88
CA LYS A 199 -15.58 -3.36 -16.69
C LYS A 199 -16.33 -3.09 -17.99
N LEU A 200 -15.62 -2.68 -19.04
CA LEU A 200 -16.19 -2.45 -20.37
C LEU A 200 -16.23 -3.73 -21.25
N MET A 201 -15.43 -4.72 -20.93
CA MET A 201 -15.42 -6.06 -21.56
C MET A 201 -16.41 -6.99 -20.88
#